data_ce0f488f8a97b832c556abeea97d3749
#
_entry.id   ce0f488f8a97b832c556abeea97d3749
#
_cell.length_a   1.000
_cell.length_b   1.000
_cell.length_c   1.000
_cell.angle_alpha   90.00
_cell.angle_beta   90.00
_cell.angle_gamma   90.00
#
_symmetry.space_group_name_H-M   'P 1'
#
loop_
_entity.id
_entity.type
_entity.pdbx_description
1 polymer ?
#
loop_
_entity_poly.entity_id
_entity_poly.type
_entity_poly.pdbx_seq_one_letter_code
_entity_poly.pdbx_strand_id
1 'polypeptide(L)'
;PIKNGEIDVKFDQPKREWSARLNKPTINFYLYDVRENATLRRHQWENVKPTNGNGATLRDVQSIRRRTPFRVDCFYMITTWAAEPEDEHRLLTRCLLALFRHPVIPDKFLMGAMEKPPFDIQARVANHDKLTNPAEVWSALDNEMRPSVSYVVTFALDPWTEVSGPVVRTFTLRTGQANNLPQESFFIPGGLSSEMFSLAGTIRGKDKKPQSGVEVAIKGTGLFATTN
;
A
#
# COMPACT_ATOMS: atom_id res chain seq x y z
N PRO A 1 -31.87 -5.34 -10.88
CA PRO A 1 -32.82 -4.99 -9.80
C PRO A 1 -32.29 -3.82 -8.94
N ILE A 2 -31.02 -3.87 -8.48
CA ILE A 2 -30.46 -2.77 -7.63
C ILE A 2 -30.51 -1.40 -8.33
N LYS A 3 -30.32 -1.35 -9.65
CA LYS A 3 -30.40 -0.11 -10.43
C LYS A 3 -31.82 0.49 -10.51
N ASN A 4 -32.85 -0.33 -10.30
CA ASN A 4 -34.23 0.08 -10.39
C ASN A 4 -34.80 0.55 -9.04
N GLY A 5 -34.00 0.61 -7.97
CA GLY A 5 -34.47 1.02 -6.65
C GLY A 5 -35.40 0.02 -5.96
N GLU A 6 -35.46 -1.22 -6.44
CA GLU A 6 -36.23 -2.31 -5.82
C GLU A 6 -35.52 -2.90 -4.61
N ILE A 7 -34.19 -2.82 -4.58
CA ILE A 7 -33.33 -3.36 -3.50
C ILE A 7 -32.43 -2.24 -2.99
N ASP A 8 -32.38 -2.06 -1.70
CA ASP A 8 -31.46 -1.14 -1.05
C ASP A 8 -30.12 -1.82 -0.69
N VAL A 9 -29.02 -1.06 -0.77
CA VAL A 9 -27.71 -1.49 -0.26
C VAL A 9 -27.33 -0.55 0.87
N LYS A 10 -27.02 -1.13 2.05
CA LYS A 10 -26.69 -0.38 3.26
C LYS A 10 -25.37 -0.88 3.87
N PHE A 11 -24.80 -0.05 4.74
CA PHE A 11 -23.54 -0.33 5.45
C PHE A 11 -23.68 -0.13 6.95
N ASP A 12 -24.88 -0.27 7.46
CA ASP A 12 -25.22 0.00 8.85
C ASP A 12 -24.94 -1.21 9.77
N GLN A 13 -24.88 -0.94 11.06
CA GLN A 13 -24.88 -2.00 12.06
C GLN A 13 -26.27 -2.63 12.15
N PRO A 14 -26.44 -3.94 11.91
CA PRO A 14 -27.75 -4.58 11.82
C PRO A 14 -28.34 -4.89 13.20
N LYS A 15 -28.64 -3.85 13.98
CA LYS A 15 -29.36 -3.94 15.25
C LYS A 15 -30.85 -4.19 15.02
N ARG A 16 -31.55 -4.66 16.06
CA ARG A 16 -32.99 -4.92 16.02
C ARG A 16 -33.81 -3.70 15.63
N GLU A 17 -33.48 -2.53 16.19
CA GLU A 17 -34.16 -1.27 15.84
C GLU A 17 -33.95 -0.85 14.38
N TRP A 18 -32.76 -1.12 13.84
CA TRP A 18 -32.45 -0.82 12.46
C TRP A 18 -33.22 -1.74 11.50
N SER A 19 -33.25 -3.04 11.79
CA SER A 19 -33.94 -4.01 10.94
C SER A 19 -35.48 -3.77 10.90
N ALA A 20 -36.06 -3.30 11.99
CA ALA A 20 -37.49 -2.96 12.05
C ALA A 20 -37.90 -1.77 11.18
N ARG A 21 -36.94 -0.94 10.74
CA ARG A 21 -37.21 0.23 9.86
C ARG A 21 -37.07 -0.08 8.37
N LEU A 22 -36.75 -1.30 8.01
CA LEU A 22 -36.55 -1.67 6.62
C LEU A 22 -37.91 -1.83 5.91
N ASN A 23 -38.12 -1.05 4.88
CA ASN A 23 -39.35 -1.06 4.08
C ASN A 23 -39.19 -1.74 2.71
N LYS A 24 -37.95 -2.11 2.36
CA LYS A 24 -37.60 -2.75 1.09
C LYS A 24 -36.61 -3.88 1.32
N PRO A 25 -36.54 -4.84 0.42
CA PRO A 25 -35.48 -5.82 0.42
C PRO A 25 -34.11 -5.13 0.45
N THR A 26 -33.27 -5.49 1.40
CA THR A 26 -32.01 -4.80 1.67
C THR A 26 -30.85 -5.79 1.73
N ILE A 27 -29.73 -5.44 1.08
CA ILE A 27 -28.43 -6.09 1.27
C ILE A 27 -27.61 -5.17 2.17
N ASN A 28 -27.13 -5.68 3.29
CA ASN A 28 -26.33 -4.91 4.23
C ASN A 28 -24.90 -5.43 4.33
N PHE A 29 -23.92 -4.53 4.21
CA PHE A 29 -22.50 -4.80 4.37
C PHE A 29 -22.00 -4.16 5.67
N TYR A 30 -22.07 -4.87 6.77
CA TYR A 30 -21.62 -4.37 8.06
C TYR A 30 -20.13 -4.59 8.24
N LEU A 31 -19.35 -3.49 8.31
CA LEU A 31 -17.93 -3.53 8.66
C LEU A 31 -17.78 -3.78 10.15
N TYR A 32 -17.29 -4.96 10.53
CA TYR A 32 -17.16 -5.33 11.95
C TYR A 32 -15.73 -5.39 12.45
N ASP A 33 -14.74 -5.46 11.54
CA ASP A 33 -13.34 -5.53 11.92
C ASP A 33 -12.42 -4.97 10.81
N VAL A 34 -11.30 -4.39 11.21
CA VAL A 34 -10.26 -3.87 10.31
C VAL A 34 -8.90 -4.29 10.86
N ARG A 35 -8.10 -4.99 10.06
CA ARG A 35 -6.78 -5.47 10.47
C ARG A 35 -5.73 -5.26 9.40
N GLU A 36 -4.51 -5.10 9.83
CA GLU A 36 -3.39 -5.19 8.90
C GLU A 36 -3.20 -6.62 8.39
N ASN A 37 -3.00 -6.77 7.09
CA ASN A 37 -2.62 -8.04 6.49
C ASN A 37 -1.11 -8.25 6.63
N ALA A 38 -0.70 -8.90 7.73
CA ALA A 38 0.70 -9.15 8.04
C ALA A 38 1.38 -10.06 7.01
N THR A 39 0.63 -10.93 6.33
CA THR A 39 1.17 -11.84 5.30
C THR A 39 1.65 -11.07 4.06
N LEU A 40 0.98 -9.98 3.72
CA LEU A 40 1.33 -9.14 2.58
C LEU A 40 2.23 -7.95 2.97
N ARG A 41 2.64 -7.86 4.24
CA ARG A 41 3.53 -6.80 4.71
C ARG A 41 4.91 -6.97 4.08
N ARG A 42 5.39 -5.90 3.44
CA ARG A 42 6.75 -5.81 2.93
C ARG A 42 7.41 -4.56 3.50
N HIS A 43 8.56 -4.73 4.16
CA HIS A 43 9.37 -3.61 4.68
C HIS A 43 10.47 -3.24 3.68
N GLN A 44 10.09 -2.94 2.46
CA GLN A 44 11.04 -2.61 1.40
C GLN A 44 10.89 -1.16 0.97
N TRP A 45 12.03 -0.57 0.58
CA TRP A 45 12.05 0.68 -0.12
C TRP A 45 11.97 0.40 -1.62
N GLU A 46 11.04 1.03 -2.28
CA GLU A 46 10.93 1.00 -3.73
C GLU A 46 11.54 2.26 -4.32
N ASN A 47 12.36 2.10 -5.35
CA ASN A 47 12.86 3.23 -6.11
C ASN A 47 11.82 3.57 -7.19
N VAL A 48 11.17 4.69 -7.03
CA VAL A 48 10.23 5.21 -8.02
C VAL A 48 11.01 6.05 -9.02
N LYS A 49 10.90 5.71 -10.30
CA LYS A 49 11.51 6.52 -11.37
C LYS A 49 10.68 7.79 -11.53
N PRO A 50 11.25 8.98 -11.30
CA PRO A 50 10.52 10.21 -11.55
C PRO A 50 10.14 10.31 -13.03
N THR A 51 8.87 10.58 -13.28
CA THR A 51 8.34 10.75 -14.64
C THR A 51 7.96 12.22 -14.82
N ASN A 52 8.36 12.84 -15.93
CA ASN A 52 7.88 14.17 -16.26
C ASN A 52 6.40 14.08 -16.70
N GLY A 53 5.70 15.22 -16.73
CA GLY A 53 4.29 15.29 -17.13
C GLY A 53 3.95 14.71 -18.51
N ASN A 54 4.95 14.42 -19.35
CA ASN A 54 4.82 13.81 -20.67
C ASN A 54 5.10 12.29 -20.66
N GLY A 55 5.20 11.66 -19.50
CA GLY A 55 5.46 10.22 -19.38
C GLY A 55 6.93 9.80 -19.61
N ALA A 56 7.83 10.72 -19.93
CA ALA A 56 9.24 10.41 -20.09
C ALA A 56 9.95 10.30 -18.74
N THR A 57 10.73 9.24 -18.56
CA THR A 57 11.47 8.99 -17.32
C THR A 57 12.61 10.00 -17.20
N LEU A 58 12.65 10.77 -16.12
CA LEU A 58 13.77 11.65 -15.79
C LEU A 58 14.95 10.80 -15.33
N ARG A 59 15.83 10.42 -16.23
CA ARG A 59 16.91 9.46 -15.97
C ARG A 59 18.04 9.97 -15.06
N ASP A 60 18.17 11.29 -14.85
CA ASP A 60 19.49 11.81 -14.51
C ASP A 60 19.59 12.70 -13.25
N VAL A 61 18.53 12.99 -12.52
CA VAL A 61 18.63 14.05 -11.48
C VAL A 61 18.24 13.62 -10.07
N GLN A 62 17.22 12.79 -9.89
CA GLN A 62 16.75 12.44 -8.55
C GLN A 62 16.30 10.97 -8.47
N SER A 63 16.61 10.32 -7.36
CA SER A 63 16.04 9.05 -6.96
C SER A 63 14.95 9.33 -5.95
N ILE A 64 13.72 8.92 -6.26
CA ILE A 64 12.60 8.96 -5.31
C ILE A 64 12.49 7.59 -4.69
N ARG A 65 12.56 7.56 -3.35
CA ARG A 65 12.36 6.34 -2.56
C ARG A 65 11.04 6.43 -1.85
N ARG A 66 10.28 5.37 -1.91
CA ARG A 66 8.99 5.22 -1.24
C ARG A 66 8.97 3.89 -0.49
N ARG A 67 8.39 3.88 0.69
CA ARG A 67 8.14 2.62 1.40
C ARG A 67 6.92 1.93 0.79
N THR A 68 6.92 0.60 0.82
CA THR A 68 5.76 -0.18 0.39
C THR A 68 4.54 0.17 1.27
N PRO A 69 3.37 0.47 0.67
CA PRO A 69 2.14 0.74 1.40
C PRO A 69 1.71 -0.43 2.28
N PHE A 70 1.02 -0.13 3.37
CA PHE A 70 0.40 -1.16 4.21
C PHE A 70 -0.79 -1.78 3.51
N ARG A 71 -0.96 -3.09 3.70
CA ARG A 71 -2.15 -3.80 3.26
C ARG A 71 -3.10 -3.93 4.44
N VAL A 72 -4.35 -3.55 4.23
CA VAL A 72 -5.40 -3.59 5.24
C VAL A 72 -6.55 -4.45 4.75
N ASP A 73 -6.97 -5.37 5.59
CA ASP A 73 -8.15 -6.21 5.40
C ASP A 73 -9.32 -5.58 6.15
N CYS A 74 -10.38 -5.25 5.42
CA CYS A 74 -11.66 -4.85 5.97
C CYS A 74 -12.60 -6.04 5.96
N PHE A 75 -13.12 -6.40 7.13
CA PHE A 75 -13.98 -7.55 7.33
C PHE A 75 -15.45 -7.10 7.41
N TYR A 76 -16.21 -7.50 6.42
CA TYR A 76 -17.65 -7.23 6.34
C TYR A 76 -18.45 -8.49 6.62
N MET A 77 -19.55 -8.32 7.31
CA MET A 77 -20.64 -9.29 7.40
C MET A 77 -21.73 -8.88 6.42
N ILE A 78 -22.00 -9.71 5.44
CA ILE A 78 -23.07 -9.50 4.47
C ILE A 78 -24.32 -10.20 5.02
N THR A 79 -25.42 -9.47 5.10
CA THR A 79 -26.73 -9.96 5.46
C THR A 79 -27.78 -9.47 4.48
N THR A 80 -28.82 -10.28 4.28
CA THR A 80 -29.94 -9.93 3.42
C THR A 80 -31.22 -9.89 4.24
N TRP A 81 -32.09 -8.95 3.90
CA TRP A 81 -33.31 -8.66 4.62
C TRP A 81 -34.47 -8.54 3.64
N ALA A 82 -35.49 -9.37 3.81
CA ALA A 82 -36.73 -9.33 3.04
C ALA A 82 -37.91 -9.70 3.95
N ALA A 83 -39.11 -9.53 3.45
CA ALA A 83 -40.32 -9.91 4.20
C ALA A 83 -40.45 -11.42 4.36
N GLU A 84 -40.08 -12.16 3.33
CA GLU A 84 -40.19 -13.61 3.31
C GLU A 84 -38.79 -14.27 3.33
N PRO A 85 -38.58 -15.36 4.10
CA PRO A 85 -37.28 -16.04 4.18
C PRO A 85 -36.77 -16.55 2.84
N GLU A 86 -37.64 -16.99 1.94
CA GLU A 86 -37.26 -17.45 0.61
C GLU A 86 -36.64 -16.33 -0.23
N ASP A 87 -37.15 -15.12 -0.10
CA ASP A 87 -36.62 -13.96 -0.80
C ASP A 87 -35.28 -13.51 -0.20
N GLU A 88 -35.07 -13.64 1.11
CA GLU A 88 -33.78 -13.42 1.74
C GLU A 88 -32.72 -14.38 1.18
N HIS A 89 -33.02 -15.67 1.11
CA HIS A 89 -32.09 -16.67 0.57
C HIS A 89 -31.80 -16.46 -0.93
N ARG A 90 -32.83 -16.11 -1.70
CA ARG A 90 -32.69 -15.80 -3.12
C ARG A 90 -31.84 -14.56 -3.34
N LEU A 91 -32.05 -13.53 -2.50
CA LEU A 91 -31.29 -12.29 -2.53
C LEU A 91 -29.82 -12.52 -2.16
N LEU A 92 -29.56 -13.31 -1.09
CA LEU A 92 -28.20 -13.69 -0.69
C LEU A 92 -27.46 -14.44 -1.78
N THR A 93 -28.13 -15.43 -2.39
CA THR A 93 -27.53 -16.19 -3.50
C THR A 93 -27.15 -15.30 -4.69
N ARG A 94 -28.01 -14.36 -5.07
CA ARG A 94 -27.71 -13.40 -6.14
C ARG A 94 -26.57 -12.46 -5.78
N CYS A 95 -26.51 -12.03 -4.52
CA CYS A 95 -25.40 -11.23 -4.01
C CYS A 95 -24.08 -11.99 -4.11
N LEU A 96 -24.05 -13.24 -3.62
CA LEU A 96 -22.87 -14.10 -3.69
C LEU A 96 -22.38 -14.31 -5.13
N LEU A 97 -23.29 -14.63 -6.05
CA LEU A 97 -22.94 -14.79 -7.47
C LEU A 97 -22.33 -13.52 -8.08
N ALA A 98 -22.85 -12.36 -7.69
CA ALA A 98 -22.29 -11.08 -8.15
C ALA A 98 -20.88 -10.84 -7.59
N LEU A 99 -20.67 -11.10 -6.30
CA LEU A 99 -19.38 -10.89 -5.64
C LEU A 99 -18.31 -11.89 -6.10
N PHE A 100 -18.66 -13.16 -6.30
CA PHE A 100 -17.72 -14.16 -6.83
C PHE A 100 -17.25 -13.86 -8.26
N ARG A 101 -18.04 -13.13 -9.04
CA ARG A 101 -17.63 -12.68 -10.39
C ARG A 101 -16.57 -11.58 -10.35
N HIS A 102 -16.41 -10.91 -9.22
CA HIS A 102 -15.51 -9.77 -9.06
C HIS A 102 -14.56 -9.96 -7.88
N PRO A 103 -13.61 -10.93 -7.97
CA PRO A 103 -12.60 -11.15 -6.93
C PRO A 103 -11.61 -9.97 -6.81
N VAL A 104 -11.57 -9.13 -7.83
CA VAL A 104 -10.87 -7.84 -7.85
C VAL A 104 -11.91 -6.76 -8.15
N ILE A 105 -11.92 -5.70 -7.36
CA ILE A 105 -12.84 -4.58 -7.58
C ILE A 105 -12.37 -3.80 -8.81
N PRO A 106 -13.18 -3.69 -9.87
CA PRO A 106 -12.79 -2.98 -11.08
C PRO A 106 -12.57 -1.48 -10.85
N ASP A 107 -11.54 -0.90 -11.46
CA ASP A 107 -11.14 0.51 -11.33
C ASP A 107 -12.29 1.50 -11.59
N LYS A 108 -13.21 1.16 -12.50
CA LYS A 108 -14.39 1.99 -12.81
C LYS A 108 -15.31 2.27 -11.62
N PHE A 109 -15.20 1.52 -10.54
CA PHE A 109 -15.98 1.71 -9.31
C PHE A 109 -15.18 2.42 -8.22
N LEU A 110 -13.89 2.66 -8.44
CA LEU A 110 -13.03 3.34 -7.49
C LEU A 110 -13.17 4.85 -7.67
N MET A 111 -13.21 5.57 -6.55
CA MET A 111 -13.41 7.02 -6.54
C MET A 111 -12.50 7.70 -5.51
N GLY A 112 -12.20 8.96 -5.75
CA GLY A 112 -11.44 9.80 -4.81
C GLY A 112 -10.02 9.27 -4.57
N ALA A 113 -9.62 9.14 -3.32
CA ALA A 113 -8.28 8.66 -2.96
C ALA A 113 -7.97 7.23 -3.42
N MET A 114 -9.00 6.45 -3.78
CA MET A 114 -8.87 5.07 -4.25
C MET A 114 -8.87 4.95 -5.78
N GLU A 115 -8.96 6.05 -6.54
CA GLU A 115 -9.05 6.02 -8.01
C GLU A 115 -7.83 5.40 -8.69
N LYS A 116 -6.65 5.53 -8.06
CA LYS A 116 -5.39 4.92 -8.53
C LYS A 116 -4.70 4.21 -7.38
N PRO A 117 -5.20 3.05 -6.97
CA PRO A 117 -4.61 2.33 -5.86
C PRO A 117 -3.22 1.79 -6.29
N PRO A 118 -2.22 1.74 -5.39
CA PRO A 118 -0.91 1.20 -5.69
C PRO A 118 -0.94 -0.31 -6.00
N PHE A 119 -2.02 -0.98 -5.64
CA PHE A 119 -2.27 -2.40 -5.88
C PHE A 119 -3.75 -2.64 -6.09
N ASP A 120 -4.08 -3.69 -6.84
CA ASP A 120 -5.45 -4.13 -7.05
C ASP A 120 -6.16 -4.38 -5.71
N ILE A 121 -7.40 -3.91 -5.61
CA ILE A 121 -8.24 -4.13 -4.45
C ILE A 121 -8.87 -5.51 -4.56
N GLN A 122 -8.38 -6.43 -3.75
CA GLN A 122 -8.84 -7.81 -3.74
C GLN A 122 -10.03 -7.99 -2.83
N ALA A 123 -10.99 -8.81 -3.27
CA ALA A 123 -12.19 -9.16 -2.53
C ALA A 123 -12.32 -10.68 -2.40
N ARG A 124 -12.55 -11.16 -1.18
CA ARG A 124 -12.74 -12.58 -0.86
C ARG A 124 -14.07 -12.77 -0.20
N VAL A 125 -14.86 -13.72 -0.71
CA VAL A 125 -16.22 -13.97 -0.28
C VAL A 125 -16.29 -15.33 0.41
N ALA A 126 -17.11 -15.45 1.44
CA ALA A 126 -17.43 -16.70 2.13
C ALA A 126 -16.21 -17.44 2.67
N ASN A 127 -15.24 -16.71 3.21
CA ASN A 127 -14.06 -17.31 3.83
C ASN A 127 -14.45 -17.96 5.16
N HIS A 128 -14.23 -19.28 5.28
CA HIS A 128 -14.62 -20.08 6.45
C HIS A 128 -13.87 -19.70 7.75
N ASP A 129 -12.67 -19.11 7.62
CA ASP A 129 -11.88 -18.67 8.78
C ASP A 129 -12.44 -17.41 9.45
N LYS A 130 -13.46 -16.81 8.84
CA LYS A 130 -14.09 -15.59 9.32
C LYS A 130 -15.54 -15.86 9.70
N LEU A 131 -16.05 -15.14 10.68
CA LEU A 131 -17.37 -15.41 11.26
C LEU A 131 -17.50 -16.86 11.79
N THR A 132 -16.48 -17.33 12.48
CA THR A 132 -16.44 -18.71 13.01
C THR A 132 -17.53 -18.97 14.08
N ASN A 133 -17.95 -17.94 14.77
CA ASN A 133 -19.04 -18.02 15.75
C ASN A 133 -20.13 -16.97 15.43
N PRO A 134 -21.03 -17.25 14.49
CA PRO A 134 -22.10 -16.31 14.15
C PRO A 134 -23.00 -15.98 15.34
N ALA A 135 -23.24 -16.92 16.23
CA ALA A 135 -24.12 -16.72 17.40
C ALA A 135 -23.61 -15.60 18.32
N GLU A 136 -22.30 -15.52 18.58
CA GLU A 136 -21.72 -14.42 19.38
C GLU A 136 -21.90 -13.07 18.70
N VAL A 137 -21.69 -13.01 17.40
CA VAL A 137 -21.84 -11.76 16.64
C VAL A 137 -23.28 -11.27 16.68
N TRP A 138 -24.25 -12.17 16.45
CA TRP A 138 -25.65 -11.84 16.47
C TRP A 138 -26.14 -11.48 17.88
N SER A 139 -25.64 -12.16 18.92
CA SER A 139 -25.90 -11.79 20.31
C SER A 139 -25.37 -10.39 20.64
N ALA A 140 -24.17 -10.06 20.21
CA ALA A 140 -23.59 -8.72 20.41
C ALA A 140 -24.34 -7.61 19.66
N LEU A 141 -25.04 -7.95 18.57
CA LEU A 141 -25.87 -7.03 17.80
C LEU A 141 -27.29 -6.86 18.36
N ASP A 142 -27.65 -7.63 19.42
CA ASP A 142 -29.00 -7.67 19.98
C ASP A 142 -30.09 -7.91 18.93
N ASN A 143 -29.81 -8.88 18.03
CA ASN A 143 -30.71 -9.22 16.95
C ASN A 143 -30.80 -10.73 16.74
N GLU A 144 -31.85 -11.16 16.05
CA GLU A 144 -32.06 -12.55 15.71
C GLU A 144 -31.05 -13.04 14.67
N MET A 145 -30.55 -14.26 14.85
CA MET A 145 -29.59 -14.87 13.94
C MET A 145 -30.20 -15.06 12.55
N ARG A 146 -29.51 -14.58 11.53
CA ARG A 146 -29.88 -14.73 10.12
C ARG A 146 -28.70 -15.26 9.31
N PRO A 147 -28.96 -15.81 8.12
CA PRO A 147 -27.90 -16.19 7.20
C PRO A 147 -26.98 -15.01 6.91
N SER A 148 -25.69 -15.20 7.19
CA SER A 148 -24.68 -14.16 7.00
C SER A 148 -23.44 -14.75 6.33
N VAL A 149 -22.76 -13.93 5.55
CA VAL A 149 -21.57 -14.33 4.80
C VAL A 149 -20.42 -13.36 5.08
N SER A 150 -19.24 -13.90 5.28
CA SER A 150 -18.02 -13.09 5.40
C SER A 150 -17.60 -12.54 4.05
N TYR A 151 -17.21 -11.27 4.03
CA TYR A 151 -16.64 -10.60 2.87
C TYR A 151 -15.43 -9.80 3.31
N VAL A 152 -14.28 -10.06 2.70
CA VAL A 152 -13.02 -9.42 3.08
C VAL A 152 -12.50 -8.64 1.90
N VAL A 153 -12.27 -7.35 2.09
CA VAL A 153 -11.69 -6.45 1.09
C VAL A 153 -10.30 -6.06 1.55
N THR A 154 -9.30 -6.36 0.70
CA THR A 154 -7.90 -6.01 0.95
C THR A 154 -7.50 -4.83 0.06
N PHE A 155 -7.10 -3.74 0.66
CA PHE A 155 -6.61 -2.56 -0.05
C PHE A 155 -5.33 -2.01 0.56
N ALA A 156 -4.68 -1.09 -0.13
CA ALA A 156 -3.43 -0.49 0.31
C ALA A 156 -3.66 0.89 0.91
N LEU A 157 -3.06 1.14 2.08
CA LEU A 157 -2.94 2.46 2.67
C LEU A 157 -1.49 2.92 2.60
N ASP A 158 -1.26 4.08 2.05
CA ASP A 158 0.04 4.69 1.95
C ASP A 158 0.16 5.91 2.87
N PRO A 159 0.73 5.74 4.07
CA PRO A 159 0.95 6.85 4.98
C PRO A 159 2.28 7.56 4.74
N TRP A 160 3.08 7.13 3.76
CA TRP A 160 4.45 7.57 3.61
C TRP A 160 4.58 8.76 2.68
N THR A 161 5.40 9.72 3.09
CA THR A 161 5.88 10.77 2.20
C THR A 161 7.04 10.27 1.35
N GLU A 162 7.09 10.71 0.11
CA GLU A 162 8.21 10.40 -0.78
C GLU A 162 9.49 11.08 -0.30
N VAL A 163 10.59 10.32 -0.29
CA VAL A 163 11.92 10.84 0.02
C VAL A 163 12.71 10.95 -1.27
N SER A 164 12.99 12.18 -1.69
CA SER A 164 13.83 12.46 -2.85
C SER A 164 15.28 12.67 -2.43
N GLY A 165 16.19 12.09 -3.19
CA GLY A 165 17.64 12.26 -2.97
C GLY A 165 18.41 12.24 -4.29
N PRO A 166 19.69 12.65 -4.29
CA PRO A 166 20.51 12.57 -5.47
C PRO A 166 20.73 11.12 -5.90
N VAL A 167 20.82 10.90 -7.20
CA VAL A 167 21.14 9.57 -7.73
C VAL A 167 22.62 9.27 -7.47
N VAL A 168 22.92 8.18 -6.78
CA VAL A 168 24.28 7.66 -6.67
C VAL A 168 24.58 6.88 -7.95
N ARG A 169 25.46 7.39 -8.78
CA ARG A 169 25.84 6.77 -10.06
C ARG A 169 26.92 5.71 -9.93
N THR A 170 27.81 5.88 -8.95
CA THR A 170 28.94 4.97 -8.75
C THR A 170 29.11 4.72 -7.27
N PHE A 171 29.16 3.44 -6.90
CA PHE A 171 29.55 3.00 -5.59
C PHE A 171 30.68 1.97 -5.77
N THR A 172 31.84 2.25 -5.18
CA THR A 172 32.96 1.32 -5.21
C THR A 172 33.26 0.88 -3.78
N LEU A 173 33.09 -0.40 -3.49
CA LEU A 173 33.46 -1.01 -2.24
C LEU A 173 34.72 -1.87 -2.47
N ARG A 174 35.78 -1.58 -1.73
CA ARG A 174 36.98 -2.42 -1.69
C ARG A 174 37.06 -3.04 -0.31
N THR A 175 37.13 -4.36 -0.24
CA THR A 175 37.27 -5.10 1.01
C THR A 175 38.63 -5.75 1.07
N GLY A 176 39.26 -5.76 2.22
CA GLY A 176 40.54 -6.42 2.46
C GLY A 176 40.76 -6.64 3.94
N GLN A 177 41.87 -7.31 4.31
CA GLN A 177 42.23 -7.48 5.71
C GLN A 177 42.99 -6.25 6.20
N ALA A 178 42.54 -5.65 7.30
CA ALA A 178 43.23 -4.56 7.98
C ALA A 178 44.17 -5.12 9.03
N ASN A 179 45.40 -4.64 9.04
CA ASN A 179 46.37 -5.03 10.06
C ASN A 179 46.14 -4.35 11.42
N ASN A 180 45.29 -3.31 11.48
CA ASN A 180 44.99 -2.56 12.69
C ASN A 180 43.48 -2.43 12.89
N LEU A 181 43.05 -2.23 14.14
CA LEU A 181 41.65 -2.05 14.50
C LEU A 181 41.02 -0.80 13.80
N PRO A 182 39.74 -0.87 13.40
CA PRO A 182 39.08 0.19 12.62
C PRO A 182 39.05 1.57 13.24
N GLN A 183 39.39 1.72 14.52
CA GLN A 183 39.34 2.98 15.24
C GLN A 183 40.54 3.91 14.99
N GLU A 184 41.64 3.41 14.41
CA GLU A 184 42.87 4.19 14.36
C GLU A 184 43.34 4.63 13.00
N SER A 185 42.69 4.21 11.90
CA SER A 185 43.24 4.57 10.61
C SER A 185 42.22 4.67 9.48
N PHE A 186 41.84 5.86 9.19
CA PHE A 186 41.21 6.15 7.91
C PHE A 186 42.17 6.13 6.73
N PHE A 187 43.48 6.20 6.96
CA PHE A 187 44.50 6.11 5.93
C PHE A 187 45.84 5.68 6.49
N ILE A 188 46.26 4.44 6.20
CA ILE A 188 47.64 4.03 6.33
C ILE A 188 48.22 3.85 4.91
N PRO A 189 49.16 4.70 4.48
CA PRO A 189 49.87 4.48 3.21
C PRO A 189 50.65 3.16 3.31
N GLY A 190 50.32 2.17 2.45
CA GLY A 190 50.95 0.87 2.42
C GLY A 190 50.28 -0.28 3.17
N GLY A 191 49.11 -0.05 3.80
CA GLY A 191 48.30 -1.10 4.39
C GLY A 191 47.61 -1.98 3.35
N LEU A 192 47.41 -3.28 3.68
CA LEU A 192 46.76 -4.27 2.80
C LEU A 192 45.25 -4.02 2.59
N SER A 193 44.63 -3.11 3.38
CA SER A 193 43.25 -2.68 3.19
C SER A 193 43.17 -1.18 3.27
N SER A 194 42.73 -0.53 2.19
CA SER A 194 42.30 0.86 2.20
C SER A 194 40.82 0.90 1.85
N GLU A 195 39.98 1.42 2.75
CA GLU A 195 38.62 1.80 2.36
C GLU A 195 38.74 3.06 1.53
N MET A 196 38.49 2.94 0.24
CA MET A 196 38.44 4.08 -0.64
C MET A 196 36.99 4.39 -1.00
N PHE A 197 36.54 5.57 -0.65
CA PHE A 197 35.27 6.10 -1.10
C PHE A 197 35.52 6.94 -2.37
N SER A 198 34.82 6.61 -3.43
CA SER A 198 34.84 7.42 -4.64
C SER A 198 33.56 8.25 -4.69
N LEU A 199 33.71 9.56 -4.67
CA LEU A 199 32.61 10.50 -4.85
C LEU A 199 32.66 11.05 -6.26
N ALA A 200 31.63 10.78 -7.07
CA ALA A 200 31.51 11.31 -8.41
C ALA A 200 30.30 12.24 -8.53
N GLY A 201 30.46 13.37 -9.15
CA GLY A 201 29.41 14.36 -9.33
C GLY A 201 29.69 15.30 -10.50
N THR A 202 28.70 16.11 -10.86
CA THR A 202 28.87 17.17 -11.88
C THR A 202 28.62 18.52 -11.21
N ILE A 203 29.58 19.42 -11.27
CA ILE A 203 29.43 20.79 -10.82
C ILE A 203 28.82 21.62 -11.95
N ARG A 204 27.77 22.36 -11.64
CA ARG A 204 27.08 23.22 -12.59
C ARG A 204 27.10 24.66 -12.12
N GLY A 205 27.34 25.58 -13.06
CA GLY A 205 27.25 27.00 -12.80
C GLY A 205 25.81 27.51 -12.64
N LYS A 206 25.66 28.81 -12.46
CA LYS A 206 24.35 29.49 -12.38
C LYS A 206 23.50 29.28 -13.65
N ASP A 207 24.14 29.05 -14.76
CA ASP A 207 23.54 28.73 -16.07
C ASP A 207 23.19 27.25 -16.25
N LYS A 208 23.33 26.44 -15.20
CA LYS A 208 23.08 24.99 -15.15
C LYS A 208 24.00 24.16 -16.10
N LYS A 209 25.01 24.76 -16.70
CA LYS A 209 25.97 24.01 -17.52
C LYS A 209 27.09 23.44 -16.65
N PRO A 210 27.68 22.28 -17.06
CA PRO A 210 28.83 21.71 -16.38
C PRO A 210 30.00 22.70 -16.43
N GLN A 211 30.75 22.81 -15.34
CA GLN A 211 31.93 23.67 -15.25
C GLN A 211 33.18 22.81 -15.09
N SER A 212 34.18 23.08 -15.92
CA SER A 212 35.53 22.53 -15.81
C SER A 212 36.43 23.46 -15.00
N GLY A 213 37.51 22.93 -14.43
CA GLY A 213 38.51 23.72 -13.70
C GLY A 213 38.06 24.19 -12.31
N VAL A 214 36.95 23.69 -11.78
CA VAL A 214 36.50 24.04 -10.44
C VAL A 214 37.16 23.09 -9.43
N GLU A 215 37.82 23.63 -8.45
CA GLU A 215 38.40 22.86 -7.35
C GLU A 215 37.34 22.52 -6.31
N VAL A 216 37.27 21.27 -5.96
CA VAL A 216 36.31 20.70 -4.99
C VAL A 216 37.09 20.08 -3.85
N ALA A 217 36.86 20.53 -2.63
CA ALA A 217 37.50 19.97 -1.48
C ALA A 217 36.50 19.30 -0.53
N ILE A 218 36.87 18.20 0.08
CA ILE A 218 36.09 17.54 1.13
C ILE A 218 36.50 18.20 2.46
N LYS A 219 35.53 18.89 3.07
CA LYS A 219 35.77 19.63 4.35
C LYS A 219 36.26 18.64 5.43
N GLY A 220 37.40 19.00 6.04
CA GLY A 220 38.00 18.26 7.17
C GLY A 220 38.89 17.08 6.78
N THR A 221 39.10 16.81 5.48
CA THR A 221 39.95 15.68 5.04
C THR A 221 41.25 16.12 4.33
N GLY A 222 41.33 17.37 3.91
CA GLY A 222 42.44 17.86 3.08
C GLY A 222 42.47 17.29 1.64
N LEU A 223 41.47 16.57 1.24
CA LEU A 223 41.34 16.00 -0.11
C LEU A 223 40.65 17.00 -1.03
N PHE A 224 41.22 17.18 -2.21
CA PHE A 224 40.63 18.03 -3.25
C PHE A 224 40.80 17.40 -4.63
N ALA A 225 39.92 17.78 -5.53
CA ALA A 225 39.97 17.38 -6.94
C ALA A 225 39.46 18.53 -7.81
N THR A 226 39.93 18.60 -9.06
CA THR A 226 39.51 19.60 -10.03
C THR A 226 38.57 18.94 -11.04
N THR A 227 37.51 19.64 -11.43
CA THR A 227 36.58 19.15 -12.47
C THR A 227 37.23 19.23 -13.86
N ASN A 228 37.01 18.20 -14.68
CA ASN A 228 37.42 18.13 -16.06
C ASN A 228 36.50 18.92 -16.96
#